data_c99b1d011e86f35a5951bfeac01f799d
#
_entry.id   c99b1d011e86f35a5951bfeac01f799d
#
_cell.length_a   1.000
_cell.length_b   1.000
_cell.length_c   1.000
_cell.angle_alpha   90.00
_cell.angle_beta   90.00
_cell.angle_gamma   90.00
#
_symmetry.space_group_name_H-M   'P 1'
#
loop_
_entity.id
_entity.type
_entity.pdbx_description
1 polymer ?
#
loop_
_entity_poly.entity_id
_entity_poly.type
_entity_poly.pdbx_seq_one_letter_code
_entity_poly.pdbx_strand_id
1 'polypeptide(L)'
;HVGNQLNEELITIIAFPRPEIGKDFPGIFEDTIALNTLDYEKYQKIQQTMIDALDEADRVHITGRGDNRTDLWVKLHPLKDREKETNFENCVADVNIPLGEVFTSPVLEGTRGLLHVGCVYIEEYQFRDLWLRFEDGRVTDYGCGNFKPQENWEEQGRALVKQVIFR
;
A
#
# COMPACT_ATOMS: atom_id res chain seq x y z
N HIS A 1 -38.58 -0.60 21.90
CA HIS A 1 -37.25 -0.90 21.30
C HIS A 1 -36.58 0.44 20.96
N VAL A 2 -35.69 0.89 21.83
CA VAL A 2 -34.82 2.04 21.57
C VAL A 2 -33.64 1.47 20.78
N GLY A 3 -33.61 1.74 19.47
CA GLY A 3 -32.46 1.43 18.63
C GLY A 3 -31.26 2.25 19.09
N ASN A 4 -30.20 1.58 19.52
CA ASN A 4 -28.89 2.19 19.63
C ASN A 4 -28.47 2.65 18.23
N GLN A 5 -28.61 3.93 17.93
CA GLN A 5 -27.84 4.58 16.91
C GLN A 5 -26.40 4.66 17.46
N LEU A 6 -25.56 3.73 17.01
CA LEU A 6 -24.12 3.91 17.09
C LEU A 6 -23.83 5.19 16.29
N ASN A 7 -23.35 6.22 16.94
CA ASN A 7 -22.72 7.33 16.26
C ASN A 7 -21.49 6.75 15.56
N GLU A 8 -21.57 6.51 14.27
CA GLU A 8 -20.41 6.29 13.45
C GLU A 8 -19.61 7.59 13.46
N GLU A 9 -18.57 7.63 14.27
CA GLU A 9 -17.62 8.74 14.22
C GLU A 9 -16.97 8.72 12.84
N LEU A 10 -17.31 9.68 12.01
CA LEU A 10 -16.66 9.88 10.71
C LEU A 10 -15.24 10.39 10.99
N ILE A 11 -14.26 9.51 10.78
CA ILE A 11 -12.84 9.87 10.88
C ILE A 11 -12.33 10.13 9.46
N THR A 12 -11.87 11.36 9.22
CA THR A 12 -11.17 11.72 7.99
C THR A 12 -9.69 11.92 8.30
N ILE A 13 -8.82 11.19 7.58
CA ILE A 13 -7.37 11.32 7.70
C ILE A 13 -6.88 12.27 6.61
N ILE A 14 -6.18 13.32 7.02
CA ILE A 14 -5.61 14.31 6.11
C ILE A 14 -4.10 14.44 6.29
N ALA A 15 -3.35 14.38 5.21
CA ALA A 15 -1.94 14.76 5.20
C ALA A 15 -1.85 16.29 5.12
N PHE A 16 -1.42 16.93 6.21
CA PHE A 16 -1.30 18.38 6.28
C PHE A 16 0.17 18.77 6.56
N PRO A 17 0.90 19.33 5.58
CA PRO A 17 2.27 19.74 5.76
C PRO A 17 2.36 20.94 6.71
N ARG A 18 3.45 20.99 7.49
CA ARG A 18 3.72 22.05 8.45
C ARG A 18 5.03 22.76 8.15
N PRO A 19 5.22 24.04 8.55
CA PRO A 19 6.44 24.80 8.28
C PRO A 19 7.73 24.14 8.75
N GLU A 20 7.66 23.25 9.75
CA GLU A 20 8.81 22.51 10.28
C GLU A 20 9.45 21.54 9.28
N ILE A 21 8.77 21.24 8.17
CA ILE A 21 9.33 20.46 7.04
C ILE A 21 10.57 21.16 6.48
N GLY A 22 10.61 22.50 6.55
CA GLY A 22 11.76 23.29 6.13
C GLY A 22 11.46 24.22 4.95
N LYS A 23 12.52 24.62 4.23
CA LYS A 23 12.45 25.64 3.17
C LYS A 23 11.52 25.30 2.00
N ASP A 24 11.25 24.04 1.77
CA ASP A 24 10.40 23.56 0.68
C ASP A 24 8.90 23.53 1.05
N PHE A 25 8.57 23.93 2.30
CA PHE A 25 7.19 23.95 2.80
C PHE A 25 6.19 24.68 1.87
N PRO A 26 6.48 25.86 1.31
CA PRO A 26 5.49 26.55 0.47
C PRO A 26 5.06 25.71 -0.74
N GLY A 27 6.02 25.12 -1.46
CA GLY A 27 5.75 24.27 -2.61
C GLY A 27 4.99 22.98 -2.21
N ILE A 28 5.42 22.32 -1.15
CA ILE A 28 4.75 21.12 -0.63
C ILE A 28 3.31 21.44 -0.19
N PHE A 29 3.09 22.62 0.41
CA PHE A 29 1.76 23.05 0.82
C PHE A 29 0.85 23.29 -0.40
N GLU A 30 1.35 24.02 -1.42
CA GLU A 30 0.59 24.26 -2.66
C GLU A 30 0.23 22.95 -3.36
N ASP A 31 1.18 22.03 -3.50
CA ASP A 31 0.95 20.70 -4.08
C ASP A 31 -0.09 19.90 -3.28
N THR A 32 -0.04 19.95 -1.95
CA THR A 32 -1.02 19.29 -1.08
C THR A 32 -2.43 19.85 -1.30
N ILE A 33 -2.57 21.19 -1.37
CA ILE A 33 -3.86 21.82 -1.64
C ILE A 33 -4.38 21.44 -3.03
N ALA A 34 -3.49 21.44 -4.05
CA ALA A 34 -3.86 21.06 -5.41
C ALA A 34 -4.39 19.60 -5.47
N LEU A 35 -3.72 18.68 -4.77
CA LEU A 35 -4.15 17.27 -4.68
C LEU A 35 -5.50 17.11 -3.94
N ASN A 36 -5.75 17.94 -2.92
CA ASN A 36 -6.99 17.89 -2.13
C ASN A 36 -8.18 18.56 -2.83
N THR A 37 -7.96 19.30 -3.92
CA THR A 37 -8.98 19.96 -4.71
C THR A 37 -9.24 19.31 -6.06
N LEU A 38 -8.82 18.07 -6.24
CA LEU A 38 -9.06 17.29 -7.45
C LEU A 38 -10.56 16.98 -7.63
N ASP A 39 -10.95 16.79 -8.89
CA ASP A 39 -12.31 16.40 -9.26
C ASP A 39 -12.65 15.00 -8.71
N TYR A 40 -13.31 14.97 -7.58
CA TYR A 40 -13.73 13.78 -6.87
C TYR A 40 -14.53 12.79 -7.74
N GLU A 41 -15.55 13.27 -8.45
CA GLU A 41 -16.39 12.39 -9.27
C GLU A 41 -15.62 11.75 -10.42
N LYS A 42 -14.68 12.49 -10.99
CA LYS A 42 -13.81 11.99 -12.05
C LYS A 42 -12.87 10.90 -11.53
N TYR A 43 -12.27 11.12 -10.36
CA TYR A 43 -11.40 10.13 -9.72
C TYR A 43 -12.15 8.86 -9.37
N GLN A 44 -13.33 8.99 -8.78
CA GLN A 44 -14.18 7.84 -8.46
C GLN A 44 -14.50 6.99 -9.69
N LYS A 45 -14.79 7.60 -10.82
CA LYS A 45 -15.04 6.88 -12.09
C LYS A 45 -13.81 6.18 -12.63
N ILE A 46 -12.63 6.83 -12.53
CA ILE A 46 -11.36 6.21 -12.95
C ILE A 46 -11.06 4.99 -12.08
N GLN A 47 -11.17 5.14 -10.76
CA GLN A 47 -10.93 4.05 -9.80
C GLN A 47 -11.94 2.91 -10.01
N GLN A 48 -13.21 3.23 -10.26
CA GLN A 48 -14.23 2.21 -10.55
C GLN A 48 -13.89 1.40 -11.80
N THR A 49 -13.40 2.05 -12.85
CA THR A 49 -12.95 1.34 -14.06
C THR A 49 -11.80 0.36 -13.77
N MET A 50 -10.91 0.70 -12.83
CA MET A 50 -9.85 -0.20 -12.38
C MET A 50 -10.42 -1.37 -11.56
N ILE A 51 -11.36 -1.09 -10.66
CA ILE A 51 -12.03 -2.10 -9.85
C ILE A 51 -12.78 -3.10 -10.73
N ASP A 52 -13.55 -2.63 -11.69
CA ASP A 52 -14.32 -3.47 -12.62
C ASP A 52 -13.38 -4.45 -13.37
N ALA A 53 -12.20 -3.96 -13.79
CA ALA A 53 -11.20 -4.82 -14.44
C ALA A 53 -10.53 -5.81 -13.48
N LEU A 54 -10.30 -5.41 -12.23
CA LEU A 54 -9.68 -6.26 -11.21
C LEU A 54 -10.65 -7.33 -10.66
N ASP A 55 -11.94 -7.04 -10.58
CA ASP A 55 -12.97 -7.99 -10.14
C ASP A 55 -13.21 -9.12 -11.13
N GLU A 56 -12.80 -8.95 -12.41
CA GLU A 56 -12.77 -10.02 -13.39
C GLU A 56 -11.63 -11.04 -13.16
N ALA A 57 -10.64 -10.69 -12.35
CA ALA A 57 -9.48 -11.53 -12.10
C ALA A 57 -9.64 -12.40 -10.84
N ASP A 58 -9.01 -13.58 -10.82
CA ASP A 58 -8.84 -14.42 -9.63
C ASP A 58 -7.47 -14.21 -8.95
N ARG A 59 -6.58 -13.48 -9.59
CA ARG A 59 -5.25 -13.11 -9.07
C ARG A 59 -4.67 -11.91 -9.82
N VAL A 60 -3.79 -11.21 -9.15
CA VAL A 60 -3.03 -10.08 -9.72
C VAL A 60 -1.55 -10.43 -9.73
N HIS A 61 -0.87 -10.18 -10.85
CA HIS A 61 0.57 -10.32 -10.98
C HIS A 61 1.24 -8.95 -10.93
N ILE A 62 2.03 -8.71 -9.92
CA ILE A 62 2.77 -7.46 -9.71
C ILE A 62 4.21 -7.66 -10.11
N THR A 63 4.68 -6.89 -11.10
CA THR A 63 6.07 -6.95 -11.57
C THR A 63 6.77 -5.61 -11.41
N GLY A 64 8.02 -5.65 -10.97
CA GLY A 64 8.88 -4.47 -10.87
C GLY A 64 9.35 -3.96 -12.24
N ARG A 65 9.87 -2.73 -12.26
CA ARG A 65 10.54 -2.14 -13.43
C ARG A 65 11.95 -1.67 -13.07
N GLY A 66 12.85 -1.67 -14.05
CA GLY A 66 14.25 -1.31 -13.86
C GLY A 66 14.92 -2.24 -12.84
N ASP A 67 15.50 -1.65 -11.81
CA ASP A 67 16.19 -2.40 -10.75
C ASP A 67 15.23 -3.01 -9.69
N ASN A 68 13.94 -2.73 -9.80
CA ASN A 68 12.93 -3.31 -8.89
C ASN A 68 12.66 -4.77 -9.29
N ARG A 69 12.93 -5.69 -8.38
CA ARG A 69 12.87 -7.14 -8.58
C ARG A 69 11.55 -7.76 -8.13
N THR A 70 10.50 -6.95 -7.91
CA THR A 70 9.18 -7.48 -7.53
C THR A 70 8.65 -8.42 -8.58
N ASP A 71 8.23 -9.60 -8.15
CA ASP A 71 7.54 -10.63 -8.92
C ASP A 71 6.60 -11.35 -7.94
N LEU A 72 5.40 -10.80 -7.79
CA LEU A 72 4.46 -11.19 -6.74
C LEU A 72 3.09 -11.53 -7.34
N TRP A 73 2.62 -12.72 -7.08
CA TRP A 73 1.27 -13.16 -7.37
C TRP A 73 0.39 -13.02 -6.15
N VAL A 74 -0.68 -12.26 -6.27
CA VAL A 74 -1.65 -12.00 -5.19
C VAL A 74 -2.96 -12.66 -5.55
N LYS A 75 -3.45 -13.56 -4.70
CA LYS A 75 -4.71 -14.26 -4.88
C LYS A 75 -5.88 -13.39 -4.38
N LEU A 76 -6.92 -13.24 -5.18
CA LEU A 76 -8.14 -12.53 -4.83
C LEU A 76 -9.22 -13.50 -4.30
N HIS A 77 -10.16 -12.97 -3.53
CA HIS A 77 -11.34 -13.72 -3.12
C HIS A 77 -12.25 -13.98 -4.34
N PRO A 78 -12.84 -15.19 -4.46
CA PRO A 78 -13.81 -15.45 -5.51
C PRO A 78 -15.09 -14.65 -5.27
N LEU A 79 -15.55 -13.90 -6.27
CA LEU A 79 -16.86 -13.27 -6.26
C LEU A 79 -17.92 -14.28 -6.70
N LYS A 80 -19.03 -14.35 -5.96
CA LYS A 80 -20.17 -15.22 -6.31
C LYS A 80 -21.08 -14.56 -7.33
N ASP A 81 -21.24 -13.27 -7.23
CA ASP A 81 -22.08 -12.44 -8.10
C ASP A 81 -21.34 -11.14 -8.43
N ARG A 82 -20.62 -11.15 -9.56
CA ARG A 82 -19.82 -10.01 -10.03
C ARG A 82 -20.62 -8.76 -10.38
N GLU A 83 -21.93 -8.87 -10.52
CA GLU A 83 -22.78 -7.71 -10.73
C GLU A 83 -23.16 -6.99 -9.42
N LYS A 84 -22.97 -7.65 -8.26
CA LYS A 84 -23.39 -7.13 -6.96
C LYS A 84 -22.29 -7.10 -5.92
N GLU A 85 -21.17 -7.76 -6.17
CA GLU A 85 -20.08 -7.91 -5.21
C GLU A 85 -18.79 -7.33 -5.83
N THR A 86 -17.95 -6.77 -4.99
CA THR A 86 -16.60 -6.35 -5.35
C THR A 86 -15.62 -6.77 -4.26
N ASN A 87 -14.38 -7.04 -4.65
CA ASN A 87 -13.26 -7.27 -3.74
C ASN A 87 -12.58 -5.99 -3.31
N PHE A 88 -12.87 -4.85 -3.94
CA PHE A 88 -12.08 -3.64 -3.82
C PHE A 88 -12.89 -2.48 -3.26
N GLU A 89 -12.23 -1.69 -2.43
CA GLU A 89 -12.76 -0.40 -1.98
C GLU A 89 -12.32 0.69 -2.95
N ASN A 90 -13.30 1.50 -3.34
CA ASN A 90 -13.09 2.73 -4.10
C ASN A 90 -12.91 3.88 -3.13
N CYS A 91 -11.70 4.05 -2.59
CA CYS A 91 -11.41 5.04 -1.56
C CYS A 91 -11.20 6.41 -2.19
N VAL A 92 -12.07 7.31 -1.84
CA VAL A 92 -12.08 8.71 -2.29
C VAL A 92 -12.01 9.65 -1.07
N ALA A 93 -12.08 10.97 -1.27
CA ALA A 93 -11.83 11.99 -0.23
C ALA A 93 -12.80 12.00 0.96
N ASP A 94 -13.72 11.06 1.04
CA ASP A 94 -14.61 10.87 2.20
C ASP A 94 -13.92 10.17 3.37
N VAL A 95 -12.85 9.42 3.11
CA VAL A 95 -12.08 8.69 4.13
C VAL A 95 -10.65 9.23 4.25
N ASN A 96 -9.92 9.32 3.14
CA ASN A 96 -8.51 9.74 3.11
C ASN A 96 -8.29 10.92 2.17
N ILE A 97 -7.48 11.87 2.60
CA ILE A 97 -7.04 12.99 1.78
C ILE A 97 -5.50 12.99 1.76
N PRO A 98 -4.83 12.99 0.60
CA PRO A 98 -5.37 13.11 -0.76
C PRO A 98 -6.03 11.85 -1.30
N LEU A 99 -6.84 12.04 -2.34
CA LEU A 99 -7.59 11.04 -3.10
C LEU A 99 -6.73 10.00 -3.81
N GLY A 100 -7.34 8.85 -4.10
CA GLY A 100 -6.89 7.99 -5.17
C GLY A 100 -6.35 6.65 -4.72
N GLU A 101 -7.09 5.93 -3.91
CA GLU A 101 -6.73 4.59 -3.47
C GLU A 101 -7.79 3.57 -3.89
N VAL A 102 -7.34 2.47 -4.49
CA VAL A 102 -8.11 1.24 -4.70
C VAL A 102 -7.40 0.14 -3.95
N PHE A 103 -8.04 -0.45 -2.95
CA PHE A 103 -7.42 -1.46 -2.11
C PHE A 103 -8.30 -2.67 -1.85
N THR A 104 -7.68 -3.77 -1.46
CA THR A 104 -8.35 -5.03 -1.09
C THR A 104 -7.56 -5.78 -0.02
N SER A 105 -8.22 -6.68 0.66
CA SER A 105 -7.58 -7.69 1.51
C SER A 105 -7.46 -9.00 0.72
N PRO A 106 -6.25 -9.42 0.32
CA PRO A 106 -6.08 -10.60 -0.51
C PRO A 106 -6.26 -11.91 0.26
N VAL A 107 -6.44 -13.01 -0.47
CA VAL A 107 -6.38 -14.36 0.09
C VAL A 107 -4.92 -14.73 0.36
N LEU A 108 -4.63 -15.25 1.53
CA LEU A 108 -3.28 -15.69 1.89
C LEU A 108 -2.85 -16.90 1.05
N GLU A 109 -3.64 -17.97 1.06
CA GLU A 109 -3.35 -19.20 0.31
C GLU A 109 -3.27 -18.93 -1.19
N GLY A 110 -2.14 -19.26 -1.81
CA GLY A 110 -1.84 -18.99 -3.21
C GLY A 110 -1.20 -17.62 -3.49
N THR A 111 -1.12 -16.71 -2.50
CA THR A 111 -0.32 -15.49 -2.61
C THR A 111 1.16 -15.81 -2.39
N ARG A 112 2.01 -15.57 -3.42
CA ARG A 112 3.42 -15.98 -3.41
C ARG A 112 4.30 -15.12 -4.31
N GLY A 113 5.58 -15.09 -4.01
CA GLY A 113 6.58 -14.41 -4.82
C GLY A 113 7.47 -13.47 -4.03
N LEU A 114 8.07 -12.51 -4.70
CA LEU A 114 9.01 -11.56 -4.15
C LEU A 114 8.44 -10.15 -4.21
N LEU A 115 8.38 -9.47 -3.09
CA LEU A 115 8.24 -8.02 -3.01
C LEU A 115 9.63 -7.41 -2.81
N HIS A 116 9.98 -6.43 -3.66
CA HIS A 116 11.23 -5.68 -3.54
C HIS A 116 10.96 -4.18 -3.61
N VAL A 117 11.56 -3.44 -2.70
CA VAL A 117 11.44 -1.98 -2.61
C VAL A 117 12.85 -1.38 -2.54
N GLY A 118 13.21 -0.54 -3.51
CA GLY A 118 14.54 0.07 -3.60
C GLY A 118 14.87 0.96 -2.42
N CYS A 119 13.89 1.78 -1.99
CA CYS A 119 14.02 2.63 -0.79
C CYS A 119 12.64 2.88 -0.18
N VAL A 120 12.51 2.67 1.14
CA VAL A 120 11.29 2.94 1.89
C VAL A 120 11.63 3.32 3.34
N TYR A 121 10.80 4.18 3.91
CA TYR A 121 10.84 4.49 5.34
C TYR A 121 9.73 3.72 6.06
N ILE A 122 10.10 3.01 7.11
CA ILE A 122 9.17 2.33 8.01
C ILE A 122 9.47 2.86 9.40
N GLU A 123 8.53 3.58 9.98
CA GLU A 123 8.78 4.42 11.15
C GLU A 123 9.96 5.39 10.89
N GLU A 124 10.98 5.42 11.72
CA GLU A 124 12.19 6.23 11.59
C GLU A 124 13.31 5.56 10.79
N TYR A 125 13.13 4.31 10.37
CA TYR A 125 14.16 3.54 9.69
C TYR A 125 14.04 3.64 8.17
N GLN A 126 15.13 4.05 7.51
CA GLN A 126 15.25 3.95 6.06
C GLN A 126 15.74 2.56 5.67
N PHE A 127 14.95 1.84 4.90
CA PHE A 127 15.37 0.59 4.27
C PHE A 127 15.81 0.83 2.82
N ARG A 128 16.91 0.20 2.43
CA ARG A 128 17.43 0.16 1.06
C ARG A 128 17.44 -1.28 0.57
N ASP A 129 16.99 -1.48 -0.68
CA ASP A 129 16.86 -2.83 -1.24
C ASP A 129 16.13 -3.79 -0.29
N LEU A 130 15.03 -3.33 0.31
CA LEU A 130 14.18 -4.18 1.16
C LEU A 130 13.51 -5.24 0.29
N TRP A 131 13.56 -6.48 0.71
CA TRP A 131 12.85 -7.55 0.03
C TRP A 131 12.22 -8.53 1.01
N LEU A 132 11.03 -9.02 0.62
CA LEU A 132 10.24 -10.01 1.36
C LEU A 132 9.82 -11.09 0.37
N ARG A 133 10.04 -12.35 0.71
CA ARG A 133 9.55 -13.51 -0.06
C ARG A 133 8.33 -14.09 0.61
N PHE A 134 7.29 -14.31 -0.17
CA PHE A 134 6.01 -14.84 0.29
C PHE A 134 5.74 -16.24 -0.25
N GLU A 135 5.19 -17.10 0.60
CA GLU A 135 4.56 -18.37 0.24
C GLU A 135 3.25 -18.51 1.04
N ASP A 136 2.15 -18.73 0.33
CA ASP A 136 0.81 -18.76 0.91
C ASP A 136 0.52 -17.58 1.88
N GLY A 137 0.88 -16.37 1.42
CA GLY A 137 0.69 -15.13 2.16
C GLY A 137 1.57 -14.95 3.40
N ARG A 138 2.49 -15.90 3.66
CA ARG A 138 3.43 -15.82 4.78
C ARG A 138 4.81 -15.42 4.29
N VAL A 139 5.48 -14.56 5.04
CA VAL A 139 6.88 -14.22 4.76
C VAL A 139 7.77 -15.39 5.16
N THR A 140 8.43 -15.99 4.17
CA THR A 140 9.33 -17.13 4.36
C THR A 140 10.80 -16.73 4.35
N ASP A 141 11.13 -15.60 3.71
CA ASP A 141 12.48 -15.07 3.66
C ASP A 141 12.46 -13.54 3.48
N TYR A 142 13.49 -12.85 3.97
CA TYR A 142 13.56 -11.40 3.94
C TYR A 142 14.99 -10.87 4.13
N GLY A 143 15.20 -9.60 3.76
CA GLY A 143 16.46 -8.90 3.98
C GLY A 143 16.44 -7.49 3.44
N CYS A 144 17.54 -6.78 3.63
CA CYS A 144 17.75 -5.46 3.03
C CYS A 144 19.22 -5.19 2.73
N GLY A 145 19.48 -4.21 1.88
CA GLY A 145 20.83 -3.83 1.44
C GLY A 145 21.48 -2.72 2.27
N ASN A 146 20.92 -2.35 3.43
CA ASN A 146 21.38 -1.22 4.24
C ASN A 146 22.87 -1.25 4.61
N PHE A 147 23.43 -2.44 4.76
CA PHE A 147 24.79 -2.64 5.25
C PHE A 147 25.81 -2.98 4.15
N LYS A 148 25.40 -2.96 2.89
CA LYS A 148 26.34 -3.10 1.77
C LYS A 148 27.37 -1.98 1.76
N PRO A 149 28.64 -2.23 1.45
CA PRO A 149 29.25 -3.50 1.03
C PRO A 149 29.95 -4.31 2.15
N GLN A 150 29.53 -4.18 3.42
CA GLN A 150 30.15 -4.90 4.53
C GLN A 150 30.08 -6.43 4.34
N GLU A 151 31.05 -7.17 4.85
CA GLU A 151 31.17 -8.62 4.63
C GLU A 151 29.94 -9.40 5.14
N ASN A 152 29.34 -8.95 6.25
CA ASN A 152 28.18 -9.60 6.90
C ASN A 152 26.86 -8.82 6.65
N TRP A 153 26.77 -8.07 5.56
CA TRP A 153 25.61 -7.19 5.29
C TRP A 153 24.27 -7.94 5.23
N GLU A 154 24.25 -9.19 4.77
CA GLU A 154 23.02 -9.99 4.69
C GLU A 154 22.47 -10.33 6.07
N GLU A 155 23.34 -10.78 6.97
CA GLU A 155 22.96 -11.10 8.35
C GLU A 155 22.46 -9.85 9.10
N GLN A 156 23.18 -8.74 8.97
CA GLN A 156 22.77 -7.47 9.56
C GLN A 156 21.46 -6.96 8.96
N GLY A 157 21.28 -7.07 7.65
CA GLY A 157 20.05 -6.71 6.97
C GLY A 157 18.86 -7.53 7.44
N ARG A 158 19.00 -8.83 7.61
CA ARG A 158 17.97 -9.71 8.19
C ARG A 158 17.65 -9.33 9.64
N ALA A 159 18.66 -9.06 10.44
CA ALA A 159 18.46 -8.65 11.83
C ALA A 159 17.67 -7.34 11.94
N LEU A 160 17.99 -6.35 11.10
CA LEU A 160 17.26 -5.08 11.03
C LEU A 160 15.79 -5.27 10.63
N VAL A 161 15.54 -6.03 9.56
CA VAL A 161 14.16 -6.32 9.08
C VAL A 161 13.37 -7.03 10.18
N LYS A 162 13.97 -8.03 10.83
CA LYS A 162 13.32 -8.75 11.95
C LYS A 162 12.96 -7.82 13.09
N GLN A 163 13.88 -6.94 13.48
CA GLN A 163 13.69 -6.02 14.59
C GLN A 163 12.59 -4.99 14.35
N VAL A 164 12.44 -4.51 13.12
CA VAL A 164 11.53 -3.38 12.80
C VAL A 164 10.18 -3.86 12.27
N ILE A 165 10.17 -4.86 11.38
CA ILE A 165 8.95 -5.28 10.67
C ILE A 165 8.25 -6.44 11.38
N PHE A 166 8.99 -7.37 11.98
CA PHE A 166 8.44 -8.59 12.59
C PHE A 166 8.55 -8.58 14.13
N ARG A 167 8.14 -7.50 14.73
CA ARG A 167 8.07 -7.36 16.21
C ARG A 167 7.03 -8.26 16.83
#